data_2fcd37d7b16ce66234e262da6c879b97
#
_entry.id   2fcd37d7b16ce66234e262da6c879b97
#
_cell.length_a   1.000
_cell.length_b   1.000
_cell.length_c   1.000
_cell.angle_alpha   90.00
_cell.angle_beta   90.00
_cell.angle_gamma   90.00
#
_symmetry.space_group_name_H-M   'P 1'
#
loop_
_entity.id
_entity.type
_entity.pdbx_description
1 polymer ?
#
loop_
_entity_poly.entity_id
_entity_poly.type
_entity_poly.pdbx_seq_one_letter_code
_entity_poly.pdbx_strand_id
1 'polypeptide(L)'
;MSVVLLKTVVKMYRNVAKVVLTSVKTKEAPTGQNWSAYKEPQLDIENVYILQAKKSTKLVPVDASEYGTTECDNVFLSGKNFGNLDYDDDLYILSAADEYNGYNVPNSDGGWATVTNTGVTTNLPFYVYENTNDDYKTLLVVAGQFSYLNQSGVRTFVPGTRYYPIAIGHTEAQFSDRAKELLALRSINDGMAGVYRNLQYNVTLTVVGPGYDRPT
;
A
#
# COMPACT_ATOMS: atom_id res chain seq x y z
N MET A 1 17.74 -19.00 51.88
CA MET A 1 16.76 -19.06 50.80
C MET A 1 17.45 -18.55 49.52
N SER A 2 17.72 -19.45 48.58
CA SER A 2 18.39 -19.06 47.33
C SER A 2 17.31 -18.64 46.32
N VAL A 3 17.37 -17.40 45.88
CA VAL A 3 16.50 -16.93 44.81
C VAL A 3 17.10 -17.38 43.47
N VAL A 4 16.43 -18.31 42.80
CA VAL A 4 16.80 -18.74 41.46
C VAL A 4 16.18 -17.73 40.47
N LEU A 5 16.99 -16.84 39.91
CA LEU A 5 16.59 -15.99 38.82
C LEU A 5 16.52 -16.81 37.52
N LEU A 6 15.32 -17.21 37.12
CA LEU A 6 15.08 -17.79 35.80
C LEU A 6 15.19 -16.69 34.74
N LYS A 7 16.29 -16.67 33.97
CA LYS A 7 16.39 -15.86 32.76
C LYS A 7 15.60 -16.54 31.65
N THR A 8 14.32 -16.21 31.56
CA THR A 8 13.49 -16.66 30.45
C THR A 8 13.50 -15.57 29.37
N VAL A 9 13.99 -15.91 28.19
CA VAL A 9 13.87 -15.03 27.01
C VAL A 9 12.48 -15.20 26.43
N VAL A 10 11.64 -14.20 26.63
CA VAL A 10 10.31 -14.17 26.01
C VAL A 10 10.47 -13.59 24.59
N LYS A 11 10.25 -14.42 23.57
CA LYS A 11 10.21 -13.97 22.18
C LYS A 11 8.83 -13.38 21.90
N MET A 12 8.78 -12.10 21.61
CA MET A 12 7.55 -11.43 21.20
C MET A 12 7.53 -11.29 19.67
N TYR A 13 6.42 -11.67 19.07
CA TYR A 13 6.19 -11.55 17.64
C TYR A 13 5.07 -10.54 17.40
N ARG A 14 5.30 -9.62 16.47
CA ARG A 14 4.23 -8.74 15.99
C ARG A 14 3.37 -9.52 14.99
N ASN A 15 2.06 -9.37 15.09
CA ASN A 15 1.11 -10.03 14.19
C ASN A 15 0.88 -9.27 12.90
N VAL A 16 1.38 -8.05 12.83
CA VAL A 16 1.15 -7.12 11.72
C VAL A 16 2.43 -6.78 10.99
N ALA A 17 2.28 -6.43 9.73
CA ALA A 17 3.25 -5.69 8.93
C ALA A 17 2.91 -4.20 8.99
N LYS A 18 3.90 -3.36 8.77
CA LYS A 18 3.75 -1.91 8.62
C LYS A 18 3.99 -1.52 7.18
N VAL A 19 3.00 -0.94 6.52
CA VAL A 19 3.12 -0.36 5.18
C VAL A 19 3.18 1.16 5.33
N VAL A 20 4.17 1.81 4.75
CA VAL A 20 4.34 3.27 4.84
C VAL A 20 4.36 3.84 3.44
N LEU A 21 3.38 4.67 3.10
CA LEU A 21 3.51 5.54 1.94
C LEU A 21 4.45 6.69 2.33
N THR A 22 5.68 6.65 1.84
CA THR A 22 6.71 7.62 2.20
C THR A 22 6.60 8.90 1.40
N SER A 23 6.32 8.78 0.11
CA SER A 23 6.18 9.95 -0.78
C SER A 23 5.38 9.63 -2.02
N VAL A 24 4.78 10.67 -2.59
CA VAL A 24 4.14 10.66 -3.90
C VAL A 24 4.74 11.80 -4.73
N LYS A 25 5.05 11.54 -5.98
CA LYS A 25 5.50 12.56 -6.95
C LYS A 25 4.94 12.29 -8.32
N THR A 26 4.88 13.31 -9.16
CA THR A 26 4.56 13.16 -10.57
C THR A 26 5.83 13.26 -11.43
N LYS A 27 5.79 12.73 -12.62
CA LYS A 27 6.88 12.82 -13.60
C LYS A 27 6.31 12.78 -15.00
N GLU A 28 6.84 13.60 -15.89
CA GLU A 28 6.53 13.48 -17.32
C GLU A 28 7.03 12.17 -17.90
N ALA A 29 6.20 11.56 -18.75
CA ALA A 29 6.64 10.40 -19.51
C ALA A 29 7.70 10.79 -20.53
N PRO A 30 8.72 9.95 -20.78
CA PRO A 30 9.68 10.18 -21.83
C PRO A 30 9.01 10.33 -23.21
N THR A 31 9.61 11.15 -24.06
CA THR A 31 9.10 11.35 -25.43
C THR A 31 8.98 10.03 -26.17
N GLY A 32 7.87 9.83 -26.85
CA GLY A 32 7.58 8.59 -27.60
C GLY A 32 6.96 7.46 -26.77
N GLN A 33 6.85 7.60 -25.44
CA GLN A 33 6.12 6.68 -24.60
C GLN A 33 4.65 7.09 -24.43
N ASN A 34 3.84 6.16 -23.96
CA ASN A 34 2.48 6.48 -23.53
C ASN A 34 2.50 7.64 -22.54
N TRP A 35 1.51 8.50 -22.61
CA TRP A 35 1.36 9.69 -21.76
C TRP A 35 2.38 10.82 -21.99
N SER A 36 3.28 10.73 -22.98
CA SER A 36 4.27 11.79 -23.29
C SER A 36 3.66 13.13 -23.72
N ALA A 37 2.38 13.12 -24.11
CA ALA A 37 1.62 14.34 -24.39
C ALA A 37 1.16 15.09 -23.12
N TYR A 38 1.21 14.45 -21.96
CA TYR A 38 0.79 15.03 -20.68
C TYR A 38 1.96 15.77 -20.05
N LYS A 39 1.96 17.09 -20.19
CA LYS A 39 3.00 17.94 -19.64
C LYS A 39 2.65 18.40 -18.23
N GLU A 40 3.66 18.61 -17.40
CA GLU A 40 3.50 19.04 -16.03
C GLU A 40 2.36 18.29 -15.29
N PRO A 41 2.40 16.95 -15.25
CA PRO A 41 1.34 16.18 -14.60
C PRO A 41 1.23 16.56 -13.11
N GLN A 42 -0.01 16.61 -12.64
CA GLN A 42 -0.34 16.85 -11.23
C GLN A 42 -1.38 15.83 -10.75
N LEU A 43 -1.32 15.52 -9.48
CA LEU A 43 -2.30 14.68 -8.80
C LEU A 43 -2.77 15.38 -7.53
N ASP A 44 -4.05 15.70 -7.44
CA ASP A 44 -4.68 16.16 -6.22
C ASP A 44 -5.16 14.94 -5.45
N ILE A 45 -4.46 14.56 -4.37
CA ILE A 45 -4.74 13.34 -3.61
C ILE A 45 -6.02 13.54 -2.80
N GLU A 46 -7.02 12.74 -3.10
CA GLU A 46 -8.29 12.70 -2.37
C GLU A 46 -8.23 11.73 -1.20
N ASN A 47 -7.63 10.55 -1.42
CA ASN A 47 -7.59 9.50 -0.42
C ASN A 47 -6.42 8.53 -0.62
N VAL A 48 -6.00 7.89 0.49
CA VAL A 48 -5.01 6.81 0.49
C VAL A 48 -5.54 5.71 1.40
N TYR A 49 -5.59 4.47 0.92
CA TYR A 49 -6.17 3.34 1.65
C TYR A 49 -5.58 2.01 1.23
N ILE A 50 -5.92 0.96 1.98
CA ILE A 50 -5.51 -0.41 1.70
C ILE A 50 -6.71 -1.21 1.17
N LEU A 51 -6.47 -2.00 0.13
CA LEU A 51 -7.40 -3.02 -0.36
C LEU A 51 -6.89 -4.43 -0.03
N GLN A 52 -7.83 -5.38 0.07
CA GLN A 52 -7.53 -6.80 0.24
C GLN A 52 -6.62 -7.06 1.46
N ALA A 53 -6.88 -6.35 2.56
CA ALA A 53 -6.25 -6.65 3.83
C ALA A 53 -6.92 -7.86 4.48
N LYS A 54 -6.13 -8.82 4.94
CA LYS A 54 -6.64 -9.99 5.69
C LYS A 54 -7.39 -9.56 6.94
N LYS A 55 -8.52 -10.21 7.21
CA LYS A 55 -9.36 -9.95 8.39
C LYS A 55 -8.77 -10.53 9.67
N SER A 56 -8.02 -11.61 9.56
CA SER A 56 -7.48 -12.35 10.70
C SER A 56 -6.08 -12.88 10.41
N THR A 57 -5.36 -13.23 11.47
CA THR A 57 -4.06 -13.92 11.41
C THR A 57 -3.88 -14.79 12.64
N LYS A 58 -3.09 -15.85 12.54
CA LYS A 58 -2.71 -16.65 13.70
C LYS A 58 -1.81 -15.84 14.64
N LEU A 59 -2.08 -15.90 15.93
CA LEU A 59 -1.33 -15.17 16.96
C LEU A 59 0.11 -15.64 17.09
N VAL A 60 0.33 -16.94 17.05
CA VAL A 60 1.64 -17.56 17.20
C VAL A 60 1.83 -18.53 16.04
N PRO A 61 2.92 -18.44 15.30
CA PRO A 61 3.28 -19.51 14.36
C PRO A 61 3.62 -20.77 15.13
N VAL A 62 3.05 -21.90 14.74
CA VAL A 62 3.22 -23.17 15.45
C VAL A 62 4.65 -23.71 15.27
N ASP A 63 5.26 -23.44 14.11
CA ASP A 63 6.69 -23.67 13.85
C ASP A 63 7.25 -22.72 12.77
N ALA A 64 8.55 -22.78 12.55
CA ALA A 64 9.20 -21.91 11.56
C ALA A 64 8.76 -22.18 10.11
N SER A 65 8.32 -23.41 9.82
CA SER A 65 7.83 -23.82 8.49
C SER A 65 6.43 -23.24 8.20
N GLU A 66 5.68 -22.93 9.23
CA GLU A 66 4.34 -22.36 9.12
C GLU A 66 4.33 -20.84 8.91
N TYR A 67 5.48 -20.17 8.96
CA TYR A 67 5.54 -18.71 8.76
C TYR A 67 5.03 -18.26 7.38
N GLY A 68 5.07 -19.13 6.38
CA GLY A 68 4.47 -18.87 5.07
C GLY A 68 3.03 -19.39 4.92
N THR A 69 2.58 -20.27 5.83
CA THR A 69 1.26 -20.94 5.78
C THR A 69 0.31 -20.53 6.89
N THR A 70 0.70 -19.56 7.73
CA THR A 70 -0.13 -19.06 8.83
C THR A 70 -1.31 -18.22 8.36
N GLU A 71 -1.62 -18.25 7.09
CA GLU A 71 -2.82 -17.63 6.57
C GLU A 71 -4.05 -18.30 7.16
N CYS A 72 -4.75 -17.58 8.00
CA CYS A 72 -6.15 -17.84 8.22
C CYS A 72 -6.85 -17.68 6.89
N ASP A 73 -7.92 -18.43 6.65
CA ASP A 73 -8.73 -18.46 5.43
C ASP A 73 -8.70 -17.17 4.63
N ASN A 74 -8.91 -17.23 3.33
CA ASN A 74 -8.95 -16.08 2.43
C ASN A 74 -10.12 -15.13 2.74
N VAL A 75 -10.21 -14.70 4.00
CA VAL A 75 -11.21 -13.75 4.46
C VAL A 75 -10.56 -12.39 4.62
N PHE A 76 -11.02 -11.44 3.81
CA PHE A 76 -10.53 -10.08 3.81
C PHE A 76 -11.48 -9.16 4.58
N LEU A 77 -10.95 -8.02 5.03
CA LEU A 77 -11.78 -6.99 5.62
C LEU A 77 -12.71 -6.43 4.55
N SER A 78 -14.01 -6.55 4.76
CA SER A 78 -15.00 -5.90 3.93
C SER A 78 -15.10 -4.44 4.32
N GLY A 79 -14.86 -3.55 3.36
CA GLY A 79 -15.09 -2.11 3.54
C GLY A 79 -16.42 -1.68 2.96
N LYS A 80 -16.86 -0.47 3.29
CA LYS A 80 -17.99 0.16 2.61
C LYS A 80 -17.60 0.51 1.18
N ASN A 81 -18.52 0.34 0.24
CA ASN A 81 -18.32 0.77 -1.13
C ASN A 81 -18.01 2.26 -1.18
N PHE A 82 -16.92 2.63 -1.82
CA PHE A 82 -16.62 4.02 -2.14
C PHE A 82 -17.54 4.47 -3.27
N GLY A 83 -18.65 5.12 -2.91
CA GLY A 83 -19.63 5.62 -3.88
C GLY A 83 -20.33 4.50 -4.66
N ASN A 84 -21.00 4.88 -5.75
CA ASN A 84 -21.76 3.99 -6.63
C ASN A 84 -20.87 3.18 -7.60
N LEU A 85 -19.68 2.76 -7.19
CA LEU A 85 -18.89 1.85 -7.98
C LEU A 85 -19.41 0.45 -7.72
N ASP A 86 -19.99 -0.16 -8.75
CA ASP A 86 -20.26 -1.60 -8.79
C ASP A 86 -18.90 -2.31 -8.80
N TYR A 87 -18.39 -2.61 -7.60
CA TYR A 87 -17.28 -3.53 -7.48
C TYR A 87 -17.83 -4.94 -7.62
N ASP A 88 -17.15 -5.77 -8.42
CA ASP A 88 -17.35 -7.19 -8.36
C ASP A 88 -17.28 -7.64 -6.90
N ASP A 89 -18.14 -8.58 -6.50
CA ASP A 89 -18.28 -9.08 -5.13
C ASP A 89 -16.95 -9.59 -4.51
N ASP A 90 -15.92 -9.77 -5.34
CA ASP A 90 -14.58 -10.24 -4.96
C ASP A 90 -13.64 -9.14 -4.46
N LEU A 91 -14.04 -7.88 -4.48
CA LEU A 91 -13.21 -6.75 -4.04
C LEU A 91 -13.51 -6.36 -2.60
N TYR A 92 -12.64 -6.76 -1.71
CA TYR A 92 -12.71 -6.41 -0.30
C TYR A 92 -11.97 -5.10 -0.03
N ILE A 93 -12.74 -4.01 0.06
CA ILE A 93 -12.21 -2.67 0.30
C ILE A 93 -12.12 -2.44 1.80
N LEU A 94 -10.95 -2.04 2.27
CA LEU A 94 -10.79 -1.48 3.59
C LEU A 94 -11.24 -0.02 3.54
N SER A 95 -12.48 0.24 3.99
CA SER A 95 -13.04 1.60 3.96
C SER A 95 -12.32 2.53 4.91
N ALA A 96 -12.05 3.72 4.41
CA ALA A 96 -11.51 4.84 5.16
C ALA A 96 -12.41 5.38 6.28
N ALA A 97 -13.71 5.13 6.21
CA ALA A 97 -14.66 5.96 6.94
C ALA A 97 -14.94 5.50 8.36
N ASP A 98 -14.80 4.23 8.70
CA ASP A 98 -15.40 3.75 9.94
C ASP A 98 -14.47 3.11 10.97
N GLU A 99 -13.24 2.67 10.62
CA GLU A 99 -12.30 2.13 11.62
C GLU A 99 -10.87 1.91 11.09
N TYR A 100 -10.66 1.86 9.77
CA TYR A 100 -9.37 1.61 9.15
C TYR A 100 -9.11 2.64 8.05
N ASN A 101 -8.88 3.72 8.45
CA ASN A 101 -8.33 4.96 7.96
C ASN A 101 -7.68 4.92 6.57
N GLY A 102 -8.45 5.25 5.54
CA GLY A 102 -7.88 6.04 4.47
C GLY A 102 -7.48 7.39 5.06
N TYR A 103 -6.29 7.82 4.79
CA TYR A 103 -5.85 9.14 5.21
C TYR A 103 -6.17 10.13 4.10
N ASN A 104 -6.98 11.13 4.41
CA ASN A 104 -6.96 12.36 3.63
C ASN A 104 -5.57 12.96 3.82
N VAL A 105 -4.92 13.33 2.74
CA VAL A 105 -3.67 14.08 2.78
C VAL A 105 -4.02 15.56 2.58
N PRO A 106 -4.32 16.30 3.65
CA PRO A 106 -4.67 17.70 3.52
C PRO A 106 -3.43 18.49 3.09
N ASN A 107 -3.64 19.51 2.28
CA ASN A 107 -2.65 20.57 2.10
C ASN A 107 -2.71 21.52 3.34
N SER A 108 -1.77 22.50 3.38
CA SER A 108 -1.72 23.50 4.44
C SER A 108 -3.01 24.32 4.60
N ASP A 109 -3.84 24.36 3.58
CA ASP A 109 -5.05 25.21 3.49
C ASP A 109 -6.35 24.41 3.75
N GLY A 110 -6.21 23.13 4.16
CA GLY A 110 -7.34 22.25 4.46
C GLY A 110 -7.99 21.61 3.22
N GLY A 111 -7.43 21.80 2.03
CA GLY A 111 -7.77 21.09 0.80
C GLY A 111 -6.97 19.80 0.65
N TRP A 112 -7.02 19.24 -0.52
CA TRP A 112 -6.22 18.04 -0.84
C TRP A 112 -4.78 18.42 -1.21
N ALA A 113 -3.83 17.53 -0.92
CA ALA A 113 -2.45 17.75 -1.30
C ALA A 113 -2.29 17.65 -2.83
N THR A 114 -1.87 18.73 -3.45
CA THR A 114 -1.48 18.74 -4.85
C THR A 114 -0.04 18.26 -4.99
N VAL A 115 0.13 17.16 -5.70
CA VAL A 115 1.42 16.55 -5.97
C VAL A 115 1.92 16.98 -7.35
N THR A 116 3.15 17.43 -7.38
CA THR A 116 3.87 17.83 -8.60
C THR A 116 5.15 17.01 -8.76
N ASN A 117 6.00 17.39 -9.67
CA ASN A 117 7.32 16.78 -9.88
C ASN A 117 8.27 16.94 -8.67
N THR A 118 8.06 17.92 -7.80
CA THR A 118 8.82 18.07 -6.54
C THR A 118 8.41 17.02 -5.50
N GLY A 119 7.19 16.50 -5.63
CA GLY A 119 6.64 15.48 -4.75
C GLY A 119 6.18 16.01 -3.40
N VAL A 120 5.49 15.14 -2.68
CA VAL A 120 5.02 15.35 -1.31
C VAL A 120 5.46 14.18 -0.45
N THR A 121 6.06 14.48 0.70
CA THR A 121 6.37 13.46 1.72
C THR A 121 5.14 13.25 2.59
N THR A 122 4.66 12.02 2.66
CA THR A 122 3.42 11.69 3.37
C THR A 122 3.65 10.95 4.68
N ASN A 123 4.59 9.99 4.70
CA ASN A 123 4.89 9.13 5.85
C ASN A 123 3.64 8.51 6.50
N LEU A 124 2.66 8.08 5.68
CA LEU A 124 1.41 7.51 6.14
C LEU A 124 1.56 6.03 6.47
N PRO A 125 1.43 5.61 7.74
CA PRO A 125 1.54 4.21 8.14
C PRO A 125 0.18 3.50 8.09
N PHE A 126 0.20 2.27 7.58
CA PHE A 126 -0.89 1.31 7.68
C PHE A 126 -0.37 0.05 8.35
N TYR A 127 -1.22 -0.63 9.10
CA TYR A 127 -0.90 -1.89 9.75
C TYR A 127 -1.83 -2.96 9.20
N VAL A 128 -1.25 -4.00 8.61
CA VAL A 128 -1.98 -5.07 7.93
C VAL A 128 -1.49 -6.43 8.39
N TYR A 129 -2.34 -7.44 8.32
CA TYR A 129 -1.95 -8.81 8.58
C TYR A 129 -1.16 -9.40 7.41
N GLU A 130 -0.48 -10.50 7.69
CA GLU A 130 0.26 -11.27 6.69
C GLU A 130 -0.66 -11.74 5.57
N ASN A 131 -0.23 -11.53 4.32
CA ASN A 131 -0.94 -11.94 3.12
C ASN A 131 0.07 -12.30 2.02
N THR A 132 0.26 -13.58 1.77
CA THR A 132 1.13 -14.11 0.71
C THR A 132 0.33 -14.66 -0.47
N ASN A 133 -0.98 -14.40 -0.52
CA ASN A 133 -1.86 -14.85 -1.59
C ASN A 133 -1.55 -14.09 -2.89
N ASP A 134 -1.28 -14.84 -3.96
CA ASP A 134 -0.95 -14.24 -5.27
C ASP A 134 -2.19 -13.75 -6.03
N ASP A 135 -3.35 -14.33 -5.80
CA ASP A 135 -4.59 -13.95 -6.47
C ASP A 135 -5.22 -12.70 -5.83
N TYR A 136 -5.09 -12.57 -4.50
CA TYR A 136 -5.68 -11.47 -3.73
C TYR A 136 -4.60 -10.69 -2.98
N LYS A 137 -3.80 -9.95 -3.74
CA LYS A 137 -2.68 -9.16 -3.21
C LYS A 137 -3.17 -7.98 -2.39
N THR A 138 -2.55 -7.75 -1.24
CA THR A 138 -2.78 -6.51 -0.50
C THR A 138 -2.28 -5.33 -1.30
N LEU A 139 -3.14 -4.35 -1.56
CA LEU A 139 -2.85 -3.17 -2.37
C LEU A 139 -2.88 -1.91 -1.51
N LEU A 140 -1.89 -1.06 -1.65
CA LEU A 140 -1.96 0.33 -1.24
C LEU A 140 -2.48 1.14 -2.43
N VAL A 141 -3.57 1.87 -2.25
CA VAL A 141 -4.18 2.67 -3.30
C VAL A 141 -4.07 4.13 -2.96
N VAL A 142 -3.55 4.90 -3.90
CA VAL A 142 -3.64 6.36 -3.88
C VAL A 142 -4.73 6.76 -4.87
N ALA A 143 -5.71 7.53 -4.41
CA ALA A 143 -6.83 8.00 -5.22
C ALA A 143 -6.82 9.52 -5.29
N GLY A 144 -7.15 10.08 -6.46
CA GLY A 144 -7.19 11.52 -6.63
C GLY A 144 -7.52 11.99 -8.03
N GLN A 145 -7.54 13.29 -8.23
CA GLN A 145 -7.78 13.92 -9.53
C GLN A 145 -6.46 14.16 -10.25
N PHE A 146 -6.35 13.60 -11.44
CA PHE A 146 -5.18 13.80 -12.30
C PHE A 146 -5.40 14.94 -13.28
N SER A 147 -4.43 15.82 -13.41
CA SER A 147 -4.42 16.92 -14.38
C SER A 147 -3.06 17.08 -15.06
N TYR A 148 -3.06 17.73 -16.20
CA TYR A 148 -1.86 17.98 -17.01
C TYR A 148 -2.01 19.25 -17.86
N LEU A 149 -0.91 19.77 -18.35
CA LEU A 149 -0.94 20.79 -19.39
C LEU A 149 -1.10 20.13 -20.77
N ASN A 150 -2.12 20.55 -21.50
CA ASN A 150 -2.30 20.13 -22.89
C ASN A 150 -1.33 20.87 -23.83
N GLN A 151 -1.38 20.57 -25.12
CA GLN A 151 -0.51 21.19 -26.14
C GLN A 151 -0.67 22.72 -26.24
N SER A 152 -1.80 23.26 -25.82
CA SER A 152 -2.08 24.70 -25.78
C SER A 152 -1.64 25.34 -24.46
N GLY A 153 -0.99 24.62 -23.57
CA GLY A 153 -0.58 25.11 -22.24
C GLY A 153 -1.73 25.30 -21.23
N VAL A 154 -2.89 24.71 -21.51
CA VAL A 154 -4.06 24.81 -20.64
C VAL A 154 -4.12 23.60 -19.71
N ARG A 155 -4.30 23.85 -18.38
CA ARG A 155 -4.51 22.78 -17.39
C ARG A 155 -5.81 22.05 -17.69
N THR A 156 -5.72 20.75 -17.90
CA THR A 156 -6.84 19.88 -18.26
C THR A 156 -6.92 18.75 -17.23
N PHE A 157 -8.11 18.52 -16.69
CA PHE A 157 -8.38 17.43 -15.74
C PHE A 157 -8.88 16.21 -16.50
N VAL A 158 -8.38 15.05 -16.11
CA VAL A 158 -8.95 13.78 -16.54
C VAL A 158 -10.25 13.54 -15.74
N PRO A 159 -11.38 13.25 -16.40
CA PRO A 159 -12.64 13.09 -15.68
C PRO A 159 -12.62 11.96 -14.65
N GLY A 160 -13.23 12.22 -13.50
CA GLY A 160 -13.39 11.27 -12.41
C GLY A 160 -12.13 11.04 -11.57
N THR A 161 -12.31 10.42 -10.41
CA THR A 161 -11.22 9.98 -9.55
C THR A 161 -10.37 8.94 -10.26
N ARG A 162 -9.06 9.09 -10.15
CA ARG A 162 -8.07 8.18 -10.74
C ARG A 162 -7.39 7.39 -9.62
N TYR A 163 -7.09 6.13 -9.89
CA TYR A 163 -6.59 5.18 -8.90
C TYR A 163 -5.21 4.67 -9.30
N TYR A 164 -4.34 4.55 -8.30
CA TYR A 164 -2.96 4.08 -8.43
C TYR A 164 -2.74 2.95 -7.43
N PRO A 165 -3.16 1.71 -7.78
CA PRO A 165 -2.95 0.55 -6.92
C PRO A 165 -1.49 0.09 -6.96
N ILE A 166 -0.94 -0.23 -5.79
CA ILE A 166 0.43 -0.67 -5.60
C ILE A 166 0.41 -1.97 -4.80
N ALA A 167 0.77 -3.08 -5.43
CA ALA A 167 0.86 -4.36 -4.74
C ALA A 167 2.01 -4.35 -3.73
N ILE A 168 1.71 -4.66 -2.47
CA ILE A 168 2.68 -4.64 -1.38
C ILE A 168 3.46 -5.94 -1.34
N GLY A 169 4.81 -5.80 -1.24
CA GLY A 169 5.71 -6.95 -1.15
C GLY A 169 5.88 -7.73 -2.46
N HIS A 170 5.50 -7.19 -3.61
CA HIS A 170 5.64 -7.85 -4.91
C HIS A 170 6.88 -7.41 -5.71
N THR A 171 7.67 -6.51 -5.17
CA THR A 171 8.97 -6.15 -5.74
C THR A 171 10.04 -6.17 -4.66
N GLU A 172 11.19 -6.70 -4.99
CA GLU A 172 12.31 -6.77 -4.05
C GLU A 172 12.72 -5.38 -3.51
N ALA A 173 12.54 -4.34 -4.31
CA ALA A 173 12.82 -2.96 -3.93
C ALA A 173 11.93 -2.44 -2.77
N GLN A 174 10.81 -3.09 -2.48
CA GLN A 174 9.95 -2.73 -1.36
C GLN A 174 10.44 -3.28 -0.02
N PHE A 175 11.38 -4.24 -0.04
CA PHE A 175 11.95 -4.83 1.17
C PHE A 175 13.23 -4.09 1.56
N SER A 176 13.34 -3.71 2.82
CA SER A 176 14.62 -3.25 3.37
C SER A 176 15.61 -4.41 3.50
N ASP A 177 16.91 -4.09 3.58
CA ASP A 177 17.93 -5.13 3.80
C ASP A 177 17.66 -5.93 5.08
N ARG A 178 17.22 -5.26 6.13
CA ARG A 178 16.80 -5.93 7.37
C ARG A 178 15.60 -6.86 7.18
N ALA A 179 14.67 -6.51 6.32
CA ALA A 179 13.54 -7.37 5.97
C ALA A 179 14.02 -8.63 5.25
N LYS A 180 14.93 -8.50 4.29
CA LYS A 180 15.53 -9.63 3.56
C LYS A 180 16.28 -10.57 4.50
N GLU A 181 17.09 -10.04 5.43
CA GLU A 181 17.73 -10.84 6.46
C GLU A 181 16.75 -11.64 7.32
N LEU A 182 15.64 -11.01 7.75
CA LEU A 182 14.63 -11.66 8.56
C LEU A 182 13.88 -12.75 7.79
N LEU A 183 13.62 -12.55 6.50
CA LEU A 183 13.00 -13.56 5.63
C LEU A 183 13.95 -14.73 5.36
N ALA A 184 15.24 -14.46 5.16
CA ALA A 184 16.25 -15.50 5.01
C ALA A 184 16.34 -16.41 6.26
N LEU A 185 16.18 -15.86 7.48
CA LEU A 185 16.09 -16.64 8.71
C LEU A 185 14.86 -17.55 8.77
N ARG A 186 13.84 -17.26 7.94
CA ARG A 186 12.61 -18.05 7.77
C ARG A 186 12.70 -18.98 6.55
N SER A 187 13.88 -19.17 5.98
CA SER A 187 14.12 -19.94 4.75
C SER A 187 13.40 -19.38 3.51
N ILE A 188 13.07 -18.11 3.53
CA ILE A 188 12.48 -17.40 2.38
C ILE A 188 13.62 -16.60 1.73
N ASN A 189 14.35 -17.25 0.81
CA ASN A 189 15.54 -16.67 0.18
C ASN A 189 15.26 -16.10 -1.22
N ASP A 190 14.32 -16.72 -1.94
CA ASP A 190 13.95 -16.37 -3.30
C ASP A 190 12.44 -16.27 -3.44
N GLY A 191 11.97 -15.49 -4.43
CA GLY A 191 10.55 -15.38 -4.72
C GLY A 191 9.74 -14.73 -3.61
N MET A 192 10.36 -13.81 -2.85
CA MET A 192 9.65 -13.05 -1.82
C MET A 192 8.47 -12.33 -2.46
N ALA A 193 7.27 -12.76 -2.12
CA ALA A 193 6.04 -12.17 -2.60
C ALA A 193 5.03 -12.04 -1.48
N GLY A 194 4.36 -10.87 -1.41
CA GLY A 194 3.31 -10.61 -0.46
C GLY A 194 3.76 -9.88 0.83
N VAL A 195 2.83 -9.82 1.74
CA VAL A 195 2.99 -9.12 3.03
C VAL A 195 3.34 -10.13 4.12
N TYR A 196 4.48 -9.94 4.75
CA TYR A 196 4.93 -10.75 5.87
C TYR A 196 4.86 -9.96 7.17
N ARG A 197 4.36 -10.58 8.23
CA ARG A 197 4.32 -9.96 9.56
C ARG A 197 5.71 -9.54 10.05
N ASN A 198 5.74 -8.58 10.95
CA ASN A 198 6.96 -8.05 11.55
C ASN A 198 7.89 -7.31 10.58
N LEU A 199 7.46 -7.08 9.35
CA LEU A 199 8.21 -6.31 8.36
C LEU A 199 7.63 -4.91 8.18
N GLN A 200 8.46 -4.01 7.65
CA GLN A 200 8.06 -2.70 7.18
C GLN A 200 8.31 -2.58 5.69
N TYR A 201 7.29 -2.15 4.98
CA TYR A 201 7.30 -1.87 3.55
C TYR A 201 7.25 -0.36 3.34
N ASN A 202 8.25 0.18 2.66
CA ASN A 202 8.30 1.59 2.31
C ASN A 202 7.91 1.75 0.84
N VAL A 203 6.87 2.53 0.60
CA VAL A 203 6.31 2.73 -0.73
C VAL A 203 6.52 4.16 -1.18
N THR A 204 7.07 4.33 -2.37
CA THR A 204 7.15 5.62 -3.06
C THR A 204 6.39 5.49 -4.38
N LEU A 205 5.42 6.37 -4.62
CA LEU A 205 4.65 6.41 -5.86
C LEU A 205 5.21 7.49 -6.79
N THR A 206 5.50 7.11 -8.04
CA THR A 206 5.77 8.07 -9.12
C THR A 206 4.68 7.96 -10.16
N VAL A 207 3.86 9.00 -10.26
CA VAL A 207 2.74 9.10 -11.19
C VAL A 207 3.23 9.66 -12.52
N VAL A 208 3.04 8.90 -13.59
CA VAL A 208 3.48 9.29 -14.95
C VAL A 208 2.28 9.57 -15.86
N GLY A 209 1.13 8.99 -15.58
CA GLY A 209 -0.10 9.09 -16.36
C GLY A 209 -1.34 9.07 -15.49
N PRO A 210 -2.52 9.07 -16.11
CA PRO A 210 -3.79 9.26 -15.39
C PRO A 210 -4.24 8.09 -14.50
N GLY A 211 -3.42 7.05 -14.35
CA GLY A 211 -3.82 5.89 -13.55
C GLY A 211 -5.04 5.14 -14.12
N TYR A 212 -5.73 4.42 -13.27
CA TYR A 212 -6.91 3.63 -13.63
C TYR A 212 -8.21 4.36 -13.24
N ASP A 213 -9.31 3.98 -13.85
CA ASP A 213 -10.66 4.44 -13.50
C ASP A 213 -11.30 3.61 -12.37
N ARG A 214 -10.62 2.53 -11.96
CA ARG A 214 -10.98 1.64 -10.85
C ARG A 214 -9.76 1.36 -9.98
N PRO A 215 -9.96 1.02 -8.69
CA PRO A 215 -8.86 0.80 -7.76
C PRO A 215 -8.14 -0.56 -7.89
N THR A 216 -8.43 -1.33 -8.93
CA THR A 216 -7.83 -2.66 -9.19
C THR A 216 -7.37 -2.81 -10.60
#